data_c56255b7eaa9fed87456d03e1a0f3d22
#
_entry.id   c56255b7eaa9fed87456d03e1a0f3d22
#
_cell.length_a   1.000
_cell.length_b   1.000
_cell.length_c   1.000
_cell.angle_alpha   90.00
_cell.angle_beta   90.00
_cell.angle_gamma   90.00
#
_symmetry.space_group_name_H-M   'P 1'
#
loop_
_entity.id
_entity.type
_entity.pdbx_description
1 polymer ?
#
loop_
_entity_poly.entity_id
_entity_poly.type
_entity_poly.pdbx_seq_one_letter_code
_entity_poly.pdbx_strand_id
1 'polypeptide(L)'
;MMRKDDVLTPIDTEAVEAERASALPEEHLLLIVEAFQALADPTRARILYALTHRPLCVRDLAILVGVSESAISHQLRFLRDRRLVKSRREGTIIYYTVDDTHVAALFREADYHIDHVRRGLPDHPSSLS
;
A
#
# COMPACT_ATOMS: atom_id res chain seq x y z
N MET A 1 15.14 26.69 10.25
CA MET A 1 16.53 26.49 10.65
C MET A 1 16.62 26.41 12.17
N MET A 2 17.25 25.40 12.70
CA MET A 2 17.35 25.17 14.13
C MET A 2 18.36 26.13 14.76
N ARG A 3 17.97 26.78 15.86
CA ARG A 3 18.90 27.64 16.60
C ARG A 3 19.88 26.77 17.37
N LYS A 4 21.02 27.36 17.78
CA LYS A 4 22.02 26.66 18.57
C LYS A 4 21.42 26.12 19.88
N ASP A 5 20.50 26.88 20.48
CA ASP A 5 19.79 26.48 21.72
C ASP A 5 18.78 25.38 21.53
N ASP A 6 18.38 25.13 20.26
CA ASP A 6 17.38 24.13 19.92
C ASP A 6 18.00 22.75 19.63
N VAL A 7 19.32 22.62 19.75
CA VAL A 7 20.00 21.36 19.56
C VAL A 7 19.67 20.43 20.70
N LEU A 8 19.00 19.32 20.37
CA LEU A 8 18.59 18.34 21.36
C LEU A 8 19.70 17.34 21.64
N THR A 9 19.84 16.99 22.92
CA THR A 9 20.71 15.91 23.34
C THR A 9 19.87 14.64 23.51
N PRO A 10 20.30 13.49 22.95
CA PRO A 10 19.53 12.26 23.10
C PRO A 10 19.40 11.83 24.56
N ILE A 11 18.25 11.28 24.91
CA ILE A 11 18.07 10.60 26.20
C ILE A 11 18.76 9.25 26.14
N ASP A 12 18.54 8.52 25.03
CA ASP A 12 19.17 7.23 24.78
C ASP A 12 20.06 7.36 23.56
N THR A 13 21.30 7.69 23.77
CA THR A 13 22.29 7.91 22.70
C THR A 13 22.51 6.64 21.88
N GLU A 14 22.58 5.49 22.55
CA GLU A 14 22.79 4.22 21.88
C GLU A 14 21.65 3.89 20.92
N ALA A 15 20.41 4.10 21.34
CA ALA A 15 19.24 3.85 20.50
C ALA A 15 19.24 4.77 19.27
N VAL A 16 19.54 6.06 19.47
CA VAL A 16 19.58 7.03 18.37
C VAL A 16 20.66 6.65 17.35
N GLU A 17 21.84 6.31 17.83
CA GLU A 17 22.94 5.95 16.94
C GLU A 17 22.66 4.63 16.21
N ALA A 18 22.06 3.66 16.87
CA ALA A 18 21.67 2.38 16.24
C ALA A 18 20.68 2.61 15.10
N GLU A 19 19.65 3.43 15.33
CA GLU A 19 18.65 3.74 14.30
C GLU A 19 19.26 4.57 13.17
N ARG A 20 20.14 5.50 13.49
CA ARG A 20 20.82 6.29 12.47
C ARG A 20 21.68 5.41 11.56
N ALA A 21 22.37 4.43 12.14
CA ALA A 21 23.23 3.52 11.38
C ALA A 21 22.42 2.58 10.47
N SER A 22 21.19 2.23 10.86
CA SER A 22 20.32 1.33 10.11
C SER A 22 19.23 2.05 9.30
N ALA A 23 19.27 3.38 9.25
CA ALA A 23 18.28 4.17 8.54
C ALA A 23 18.23 3.80 7.05
N LEU A 24 17.03 3.79 6.49
CA LEU A 24 16.85 3.58 5.06
C LEU A 24 17.42 4.76 4.28
N PRO A 25 18.03 4.51 3.10
CA PRO A 25 18.39 5.61 2.20
C PRO A 25 17.16 6.47 1.88
N GLU A 26 17.36 7.77 1.79
CA GLU A 26 16.27 8.72 1.57
C GLU A 26 15.44 8.37 0.33
N GLU A 27 16.09 8.03 -0.78
CA GLU A 27 15.40 7.65 -2.01
C GLU A 27 14.50 6.44 -1.81
N HIS A 28 14.97 5.45 -1.08
CA HIS A 28 14.21 4.24 -0.81
C HIS A 28 13.00 4.54 0.08
N LEU A 29 13.19 5.35 1.12
CA LEU A 29 12.11 5.78 2.00
C LEU A 29 11.01 6.51 1.23
N LEU A 30 11.40 7.41 0.32
CA LEU A 30 10.43 8.15 -0.49
C LEU A 30 9.62 7.25 -1.41
N LEU A 31 10.22 6.18 -1.94
CA LEU A 31 9.50 5.19 -2.73
C LEU A 31 8.47 4.43 -1.89
N ILE A 32 8.81 4.10 -0.66
CA ILE A 32 7.88 3.47 0.28
C ILE A 32 6.71 4.41 0.56
N VAL A 33 7.01 5.69 0.85
CA VAL A 33 5.97 6.70 1.09
C VAL A 33 5.04 6.83 -0.11
N GLU A 34 5.60 6.86 -1.31
CA GLU A 34 4.82 6.95 -2.55
C GLU A 34 3.89 5.74 -2.71
N ALA A 35 4.37 4.55 -2.40
CA ALA A 35 3.55 3.34 -2.43
C ALA A 35 2.37 3.43 -1.45
N PHE A 36 2.61 3.87 -0.22
CA PHE A 36 1.53 4.05 0.75
C PHE A 36 0.55 5.14 0.33
N GLN A 37 1.03 6.22 -0.25
CA GLN A 37 0.16 7.28 -0.77
C GLN A 37 -0.75 6.75 -1.88
N ALA A 38 -0.24 5.88 -2.74
CA ALA A 38 -1.03 5.26 -3.79
C ALA A 38 -2.16 4.40 -3.21
N LEU A 39 -1.93 3.76 -2.07
CA LEU A 39 -2.95 2.95 -1.39
C LEU A 39 -3.95 3.78 -0.60
N ALA A 40 -3.65 5.04 -0.31
CA ALA A 40 -4.39 5.89 0.61
C ALA A 40 -5.52 6.68 -0.07
N ASP A 41 -6.18 6.08 -1.05
CA ASP A 41 -7.32 6.66 -1.75
C ASP A 41 -8.46 5.63 -1.78
N PRO A 42 -9.70 6.00 -1.42
CA PRO A 42 -10.79 5.01 -1.33
C PRO A 42 -11.05 4.26 -2.63
N THR A 43 -11.01 4.95 -3.77
CA THR A 43 -11.25 4.30 -5.07
C THR A 43 -10.14 3.31 -5.39
N ARG A 44 -8.89 3.73 -5.24
CA ARG A 44 -7.74 2.84 -5.47
C ARG A 44 -7.72 1.68 -4.49
N ALA A 45 -8.06 1.94 -3.23
CA ALA A 45 -8.13 0.88 -2.22
C ALA A 45 -9.18 -0.17 -2.60
N ARG A 46 -10.36 0.25 -3.09
CA ARG A 46 -11.40 -0.67 -3.53
C ARG A 46 -10.95 -1.52 -4.72
N ILE A 47 -10.29 -0.90 -5.68
CA ILE A 47 -9.73 -1.61 -6.85
C ILE A 47 -8.72 -2.65 -6.39
N LEU A 48 -7.74 -2.24 -5.60
CA LEU A 48 -6.67 -3.12 -5.16
C LEU A 48 -7.20 -4.28 -4.30
N TYR A 49 -8.09 -3.97 -3.37
CA TYR A 49 -8.68 -5.00 -2.53
C TYR A 49 -9.39 -6.07 -3.36
N ALA A 50 -10.19 -5.66 -4.34
CA ALA A 50 -10.85 -6.58 -5.26
C ALA A 50 -9.84 -7.44 -6.01
N LEU A 51 -8.78 -6.83 -6.51
CA LEU A 51 -7.75 -7.52 -7.30
C LEU A 51 -6.87 -8.45 -6.45
N THR A 52 -6.89 -8.32 -5.12
CA THR A 52 -6.20 -9.30 -4.27
C THR A 52 -6.90 -10.66 -4.29
N HIS A 53 -8.18 -10.70 -4.66
CA HIS A 53 -8.95 -11.94 -4.65
C HIS A 53 -9.00 -12.62 -6.01
N ARG A 54 -9.07 -11.87 -7.10
CA ARG A 54 -9.17 -12.43 -8.45
C ARG A 54 -8.87 -11.39 -9.52
N PRO A 55 -8.47 -11.83 -10.72
CA PRO A 55 -8.33 -10.91 -11.85
C PRO A 55 -9.68 -10.32 -12.24
N LEU A 56 -9.70 -9.04 -12.60
CA LEU A 56 -10.90 -8.35 -13.07
C LEU A 56 -10.53 -7.42 -14.22
N CYS A 57 -11.46 -7.23 -15.15
CA CYS A 57 -11.32 -6.30 -16.26
C CYS A 57 -11.87 -4.92 -15.89
N VAL A 58 -11.60 -3.93 -16.74
CA VAL A 58 -12.02 -2.54 -16.50
C VAL A 58 -13.53 -2.44 -16.28
N ARG A 59 -14.32 -3.05 -17.16
CA ARG A 59 -15.78 -2.98 -17.06
C ARG A 59 -16.28 -3.51 -15.72
N ASP A 60 -15.79 -4.66 -15.33
CA ASP A 60 -16.25 -5.29 -14.08
C ASP A 60 -15.83 -4.50 -12.86
N LEU A 61 -14.62 -3.93 -12.89
CA LEU A 61 -14.17 -3.03 -11.83
C LEU A 61 -15.03 -1.76 -11.77
N ALA A 62 -15.40 -1.21 -12.93
CA ALA A 62 -16.25 -0.01 -12.98
C ALA A 62 -17.61 -0.29 -12.35
N ILE A 63 -18.20 -1.44 -12.65
CA ILE A 63 -19.49 -1.85 -12.07
C ILE A 63 -19.34 -2.04 -10.56
N LEU A 64 -18.31 -2.75 -10.14
CA LEU A 64 -18.07 -3.08 -8.73
C LEU A 64 -17.84 -1.81 -7.89
N VAL A 65 -17.02 -0.91 -8.39
CA VAL A 65 -16.63 0.31 -7.65
C VAL A 65 -17.67 1.43 -7.80
N GLY A 66 -18.47 1.40 -8.86
CA GLY A 66 -19.52 2.38 -9.09
C GLY A 66 -19.01 3.67 -9.73
N VAL A 67 -18.03 3.56 -10.62
CA VAL A 67 -17.48 4.69 -11.38
C VAL A 67 -17.42 4.33 -12.85
N SER A 68 -17.05 5.28 -13.71
CA SER A 68 -16.95 5.03 -15.15
C SER A 68 -15.76 4.14 -15.49
N GLU A 69 -15.83 3.48 -16.66
CA GLU A 69 -14.69 2.73 -17.19
C GLU A 69 -13.48 3.63 -17.40
N SER A 70 -13.71 4.87 -17.84
CA SER A 70 -12.65 5.86 -18.02
C SER A 70 -11.94 6.17 -16.71
N ALA A 71 -12.69 6.34 -15.62
CA ALA A 71 -12.14 6.59 -14.31
C ALA A 71 -11.31 5.39 -13.82
N ILE A 72 -11.82 4.17 -14.03
CA ILE A 72 -11.07 2.94 -13.67
C ILE A 72 -9.78 2.85 -14.49
N SER A 73 -9.86 3.07 -15.80
CA SER A 73 -8.66 3.01 -16.66
C SER A 73 -7.59 3.99 -16.20
N HIS A 74 -8.00 5.20 -15.79
CA HIS A 74 -7.08 6.20 -15.26
C HIS A 74 -6.41 5.71 -13.97
N GLN A 75 -7.18 5.16 -13.06
CA GLN A 75 -6.66 4.65 -11.79
C GLN A 75 -5.74 3.42 -12.01
N LEU A 76 -6.10 2.54 -12.92
CA LEU A 76 -5.26 1.37 -13.22
C LEU A 76 -3.93 1.77 -13.85
N ARG A 77 -3.92 2.80 -14.70
CA ARG A 77 -2.68 3.34 -15.24
C ARG A 77 -1.78 3.88 -14.13
N PHE A 78 -2.36 4.64 -13.21
CA PHE A 78 -1.65 5.17 -12.05
C PHE A 78 -1.03 4.03 -11.23
N LEU A 79 -1.81 2.98 -10.94
CA LEU A 79 -1.34 1.84 -10.15
C LEU A 79 -0.29 1.00 -10.88
N ARG A 80 -0.47 0.84 -12.20
CA ARG A 80 0.47 0.08 -13.03
C ARG A 80 1.82 0.78 -13.12
N ASP A 81 1.83 2.10 -13.27
CA ASP A 81 3.07 2.88 -13.32
C ASP A 81 3.87 2.74 -12.04
N ARG A 82 3.22 2.46 -10.93
CA ARG A 82 3.84 2.24 -9.62
C ARG A 82 4.05 0.76 -9.29
N ARG A 83 3.83 -0.11 -10.27
CA ARG A 83 4.00 -1.56 -10.14
C ARG A 83 3.17 -2.17 -9.01
N LEU A 84 2.00 -1.63 -8.77
CA LEU A 84 1.05 -2.20 -7.81
C LEU A 84 0.08 -3.17 -8.46
N VAL A 85 -0.17 -3.01 -9.76
CA VAL A 85 -0.98 -3.92 -10.55
C VAL A 85 -0.25 -4.29 -11.83
N LYS A 86 -0.61 -5.43 -12.40
CA LYS A 86 -0.16 -5.87 -13.71
C LYS A 86 -1.37 -6.33 -14.52
N SER A 87 -1.18 -6.48 -15.82
CA SER A 87 -2.26 -6.85 -16.71
C SER A 87 -1.84 -8.01 -17.61
N ARG A 88 -2.85 -8.75 -18.09
CA ARG A 88 -2.67 -9.75 -19.13
C ARG A 88 -3.87 -9.68 -20.06
N ARG A 89 -3.64 -10.03 -21.32
CA ARG A 89 -4.69 -10.07 -22.32
C ARG A 89 -5.19 -11.50 -22.52
N GLU A 90 -6.52 -11.65 -22.53
CA GLU A 90 -7.18 -12.89 -22.93
C GLU A 90 -8.20 -12.54 -24.02
N GLY A 91 -7.87 -12.84 -25.28
CA GLY A 91 -8.69 -12.43 -26.42
C GLY A 91 -8.73 -10.91 -26.54
N THR A 92 -9.91 -10.33 -26.47
CA THR A 92 -10.13 -8.89 -26.55
C THR A 92 -10.20 -8.23 -25.19
N ILE A 93 -10.12 -9.00 -24.10
CA ILE A 93 -10.29 -8.50 -22.75
C ILE A 93 -8.93 -8.45 -22.05
N ILE A 94 -8.69 -7.35 -21.34
CA ILE A 94 -7.51 -7.18 -20.51
C ILE A 94 -7.92 -7.35 -19.05
N TYR A 95 -7.28 -8.29 -18.36
CA TYR A 95 -7.47 -8.55 -16.95
C TYR A 95 -6.34 -7.96 -16.14
N TYR A 96 -6.68 -7.43 -14.97
CA TYR A 96 -5.73 -6.84 -14.04
C TYR A 96 -5.66 -7.69 -12.78
N THR A 97 -4.47 -7.76 -12.19
CA THR A 97 -4.22 -8.40 -10.90
C THR A 97 -3.27 -7.52 -10.10
N VAL A 98 -3.14 -7.78 -8.79
CA VAL A 98 -2.04 -7.17 -8.03
C VAL A 98 -0.71 -7.69 -8.57
N ASP A 99 0.33 -6.85 -8.49
CA ASP A 99 1.62 -7.17 -9.11
C ASP A 99 2.28 -8.36 -8.42
N ASP A 100 2.18 -8.46 -7.10
CA ASP A 100 2.74 -9.56 -6.34
C ASP A 100 1.96 -9.81 -5.04
N THR A 101 2.37 -10.86 -4.32
CA THR A 101 1.72 -11.25 -3.06
C THR A 101 1.94 -10.24 -1.93
N HIS A 102 2.95 -9.38 -2.04
CA HIS A 102 3.24 -8.38 -1.00
C HIS A 102 2.14 -7.32 -0.92
N VAL A 103 1.58 -6.92 -2.06
CA VAL A 103 0.45 -5.96 -2.09
C VAL A 103 -0.76 -6.56 -1.38
N ALA A 104 -1.09 -7.82 -1.69
CA ALA A 104 -2.20 -8.52 -1.03
C ALA A 104 -1.95 -8.66 0.47
N ALA A 105 -0.70 -8.94 0.86
CA ALA A 105 -0.33 -9.07 2.28
C ALA A 105 -0.54 -7.76 3.04
N LEU A 106 -0.19 -6.62 2.43
CA LEU A 106 -0.41 -5.31 3.05
C LEU A 106 -1.88 -5.09 3.37
N PHE A 107 -2.78 -5.42 2.43
CA PHE A 107 -4.21 -5.29 2.64
C PHE A 107 -4.72 -6.21 3.73
N ARG A 108 -4.28 -7.46 3.74
CA ARG A 108 -4.68 -8.42 4.77
C ARG A 108 -4.26 -7.97 6.16
N GLU A 109 -3.03 -7.49 6.29
CA GLU A 109 -2.52 -7.01 7.57
C GLU A 109 -3.25 -5.76 8.04
N ALA A 110 -3.53 -4.81 7.14
CA ALA A 110 -4.29 -3.62 7.47
C ALA A 110 -5.73 -3.99 7.89
N ASP A 111 -6.37 -4.88 7.15
CA ASP A 111 -7.72 -5.35 7.46
C ASP A 111 -7.76 -6.02 8.83
N TYR A 112 -6.82 -6.92 9.10
CA TYR A 112 -6.72 -7.58 10.38
C TYR A 112 -6.49 -6.59 11.53
N HIS A 113 -5.61 -5.63 11.32
CA HIS A 113 -5.34 -4.59 12.34
C HIS A 113 -6.60 -3.80 12.69
N ILE A 114 -7.33 -3.34 11.68
CA ILE A 114 -8.57 -2.57 11.90
C ILE A 114 -9.61 -3.42 12.60
N ASP A 115 -9.77 -4.66 12.20
CA ASP A 115 -10.71 -5.59 12.82
C ASP A 115 -10.32 -5.89 14.27
N HIS A 116 -9.03 -6.10 14.52
CA HIS A 116 -8.47 -6.30 15.87
C HIS A 116 -8.79 -5.10 16.78
N VAL A 117 -8.54 -3.89 16.32
CA VAL A 117 -8.78 -2.67 17.10
C VAL A 117 -10.26 -2.51 17.39
N ARG A 118 -11.13 -2.76 16.39
CA ARG A 118 -12.57 -2.56 16.54
C ARG A 118 -13.27 -3.61 17.38
N ARG A 119 -12.76 -4.85 17.37
CA ARG A 119 -13.39 -5.99 18.06
C ARG A 119 -12.63 -6.47 19.29
N GLY A 120 -11.45 -5.92 19.55
CA GLY A 120 -10.61 -6.40 20.63
C GLY A 120 -10.05 -7.80 20.38
N LEU A 121 -9.81 -8.16 19.13
CA LEU A 121 -9.25 -9.45 18.76
C LEU A 121 -7.79 -9.56 19.20
N PRO A 122 -7.27 -10.78 19.40
CA PRO A 122 -5.86 -10.96 19.74
C PRO A 122 -4.96 -10.60 18.55
N ASP A 123 -3.69 -10.37 18.82
CA ASP A 123 -2.72 -10.08 17.78
C ASP A 123 -2.65 -11.22 16.76
N HIS A 124 -2.31 -10.84 15.52
CA HIS A 124 -2.15 -11.80 14.44
C HIS A 124 -1.04 -12.80 14.81
N PRO A 125 -1.25 -14.12 14.66
CA PRO A 125 -0.26 -15.10 15.05
C PRO A 125 1.12 -14.90 14.41
N SER A 126 1.16 -14.37 13.19
CA SER A 126 2.41 -14.10 12.48
C SER A 126 3.10 -12.81 12.92
N SER A 127 2.47 -11.99 13.73
CA SER A 127 3.04 -10.74 14.21
C SER A 127 3.91 -10.91 15.46
N LEU A 128 4.06 -12.11 15.91
CA LEU A 128 4.91 -12.43 17.06
C LEU A 128 6.37 -12.30 16.66
N SER A 129 6.98 -11.27 17.07
CA SER A 129 8.39 -11.04 16.80
C SER A 129 9.12 -10.65 18.04
#